data_6ee667d2411185b83b87f367aa7548e5
#
_entry.id   6ee667d2411185b83b87f367aa7548e5
#
_cell.length_a   1.000
_cell.length_b   1.000
_cell.length_c   1.000
_cell.angle_alpha   90.00
_cell.angle_beta   90.00
_cell.angle_gamma   90.00
#
_symmetry.space_group_name_H-M   'P 1'
#
loop_
_entity.id
_entity.type
_entity.pdbx_description
1 polymer ?
#
loop_
_entity_poly.entity_id
_entity_poly.type
_entity_poly.pdbx_seq_one_letter_code
_entity_poly.pdbx_strand_id
1 'polypeptide(L)'
;MCAIAVAALAAVAHVVGPESNKLIILSSFVPLLLVIGIVGLVALAAVRAWRTLVVGVVVVLAGVSMQVPLYVRDAPEAVTGGGSIRLLQANIRLGEADLDALVDLVRSRSVDVLTVEELTDSAVDGLRIAGLDDLLPETYLVPKGSGGGGTGIYSRFPLRDAELLGDFSMANLVTKMDVGDGRTVTLAAVHPMPPYPSPSWMWATEMEKLRTLLHERAADGDPVVVSGDFNSTYSHSRYRDILTDGFADAGEQAGAGLVATYPADRWYPPVIAIDRIVLKDAVVGEYERVELPGSDHYGIFATVTPEFASREVAP
;
A
#
# COMPACT_ATOMS: atom_id res chain seq x y z
N MET A 1 4.28 -29.33 17.91
CA MET A 1 3.55 -28.49 18.90
C MET A 1 3.92 -27.01 18.76
N CYS A 2 5.20 -26.60 18.89
CA CYS A 2 5.61 -25.18 18.80
C CYS A 2 5.16 -24.50 17.50
N ALA A 3 5.31 -25.15 16.33
CA ALA A 3 4.91 -24.57 15.04
C ALA A 3 3.40 -24.28 14.96
N ILE A 4 2.56 -25.16 15.55
CA ILE A 4 1.11 -24.92 15.61
C ILE A 4 0.77 -23.78 16.57
N ALA A 5 1.47 -23.66 17.69
CA ALA A 5 1.30 -22.53 18.60
C ALA A 5 1.68 -21.19 17.93
N VAL A 6 2.73 -21.20 17.11
CA VAL A 6 3.14 -20.03 16.31
C VAL A 6 2.05 -19.65 15.30
N ALA A 7 1.48 -20.61 14.56
CA ALA A 7 0.38 -20.36 13.64
C ALA A 7 -0.88 -19.87 14.36
N ALA A 8 -1.20 -20.40 15.54
CA ALA A 8 -2.31 -19.94 16.37
C ALA A 8 -2.10 -18.49 16.82
N LEU A 9 -0.88 -18.15 17.26
CA LEU A 9 -0.52 -16.79 17.66
C LEU A 9 -0.65 -15.82 16.47
N ALA A 10 -0.25 -16.23 15.27
CA ALA A 10 -0.40 -15.45 14.04
C ALA A 10 -1.87 -15.16 13.73
N ALA A 11 -2.73 -16.19 13.78
CA ALA A 11 -4.17 -16.03 13.55
C ALA A 11 -4.81 -15.11 14.62
N VAL A 12 -4.45 -15.29 15.89
CA VAL A 12 -4.93 -14.42 16.98
C VAL A 12 -4.46 -12.97 16.78
N ALA A 13 -3.18 -12.75 16.42
CA ALA A 13 -2.65 -11.42 16.18
C ALA A 13 -3.39 -10.72 15.03
N HIS A 14 -3.70 -11.44 13.95
CA HIS A 14 -4.48 -10.91 12.84
C HIS A 14 -5.89 -10.45 13.29
N VAL A 15 -6.60 -11.26 14.09
CA VAL A 15 -7.98 -10.96 14.51
C VAL A 15 -8.03 -9.88 15.58
N VAL A 16 -7.17 -9.99 16.60
CA VAL A 16 -7.21 -9.10 17.78
C VAL A 16 -6.67 -7.70 17.45
N GLY A 17 -5.78 -7.58 16.45
CA GLY A 17 -5.18 -6.31 16.07
C GLY A 17 -4.40 -5.67 17.23
N PRO A 18 -3.37 -6.33 17.75
CA PRO A 18 -2.65 -5.82 18.92
C PRO A 18 -1.92 -4.52 18.59
N GLU A 19 -1.87 -3.62 19.57
CA GLU A 19 -1.20 -2.32 19.44
C GLU A 19 0.15 -2.25 20.18
N SER A 20 0.62 -3.34 20.77
CA SER A 20 1.94 -3.37 21.39
C SER A 20 3.04 -3.58 20.35
N ASN A 21 4.17 -2.87 20.47
CA ASN A 21 5.29 -2.93 19.52
C ASN A 21 5.67 -4.36 19.10
N LYS A 22 5.80 -5.29 20.06
CA LYS A 22 6.22 -6.66 19.76
C LYS A 22 5.18 -7.44 18.95
N LEU A 23 3.90 -7.26 19.28
CA LEU A 23 2.82 -7.99 18.62
C LEU A 23 2.49 -7.39 17.25
N ILE A 24 2.63 -6.09 17.05
CA ILE A 24 2.52 -5.45 15.74
C ILE A 24 3.59 -5.97 14.78
N ILE A 25 4.87 -6.00 15.23
CA ILE A 25 5.94 -6.58 14.43
C ILE A 25 5.63 -8.04 14.08
N LEU A 26 5.14 -8.81 15.05
CA LEU A 26 4.73 -10.19 14.79
C LEU A 26 3.62 -10.29 13.75
N SER A 27 2.65 -9.37 13.77
CA SER A 27 1.56 -9.31 12.80
C SER A 27 2.05 -9.06 11.38
N SER A 28 3.17 -8.34 11.20
CA SER A 28 3.78 -8.14 9.88
C SER A 28 4.19 -9.45 9.20
N PHE A 29 4.47 -10.50 9.99
CA PHE A 29 4.97 -11.79 9.52
C PHE A 29 3.91 -12.90 9.53
N VAL A 30 2.62 -12.58 9.68
CA VAL A 30 1.54 -13.59 9.73
C VAL A 30 1.62 -14.60 8.57
N PRO A 31 1.80 -14.21 7.29
CA PRO A 31 1.92 -15.19 6.20
C PRO A 31 3.07 -16.17 6.40
N LEU A 32 4.24 -15.68 6.83
CA LEU A 32 5.43 -16.52 7.08
C LEU A 32 5.22 -17.46 8.28
N LEU A 33 4.55 -16.98 9.33
CA LEU A 33 4.23 -17.80 10.51
C LEU A 33 3.23 -18.91 10.18
N LEU A 34 2.32 -18.70 9.24
CA LEU A 34 1.41 -19.73 8.72
C LEU A 34 2.18 -20.79 7.93
N VAL A 35 3.19 -20.41 7.15
CA VAL A 35 4.09 -21.38 6.47
C VAL A 35 4.79 -22.27 7.49
N ILE A 36 5.29 -21.71 8.60
CA ILE A 36 5.86 -22.49 9.71
C ILE A 36 4.82 -23.45 10.28
N GLY A 37 3.56 -23.04 10.40
CA GLY A 37 2.44 -23.90 10.81
C GLY A 37 2.25 -25.08 9.86
N ILE A 38 2.25 -24.84 8.55
CA ILE A 38 2.11 -25.89 7.52
C ILE A 38 3.24 -26.90 7.63
N VAL A 39 4.49 -26.44 7.75
CA VAL A 39 5.65 -27.34 7.97
C VAL A 39 5.46 -28.17 9.24
N GLY A 40 4.91 -27.55 10.30
CA GLY A 40 4.55 -28.25 11.54
C GLY A 40 3.52 -29.35 11.34
N LEU A 41 2.52 -29.18 10.47
CA LEU A 41 1.53 -30.21 10.12
C LEU A 41 2.20 -31.43 9.46
N VAL A 42 3.12 -31.19 8.53
CA VAL A 42 3.89 -32.25 7.87
C VAL A 42 4.69 -33.07 8.90
N ALA A 43 5.36 -32.38 9.82
CA ALA A 43 6.11 -33.04 10.90
C ALA A 43 5.20 -33.86 11.83
N LEU A 44 4.03 -33.36 12.22
CA LEU A 44 3.05 -34.07 13.04
C LEU A 44 2.50 -35.32 12.34
N ALA A 45 2.25 -35.24 11.04
CA ALA A 45 1.82 -36.39 10.23
C ALA A 45 2.92 -37.46 10.19
N ALA A 46 4.18 -37.06 9.96
CA ALA A 46 5.32 -37.99 9.91
C ALA A 46 5.51 -38.76 11.22
N VAL A 47 5.31 -38.14 12.38
CA VAL A 47 5.38 -38.79 13.68
C VAL A 47 4.05 -39.40 14.14
N ARG A 48 3.03 -39.41 13.27
CA ARG A 48 1.69 -39.97 13.52
C ARG A 48 0.97 -39.40 14.76
N ALA A 49 1.22 -38.12 15.09
CA ALA A 49 0.57 -37.42 16.20
C ALA A 49 -0.84 -36.93 15.82
N TRP A 50 -1.75 -37.84 15.46
CA TRP A 50 -3.03 -37.57 14.78
C TRP A 50 -3.94 -36.59 15.51
N ARG A 51 -4.04 -36.69 16.86
CA ARG A 51 -4.89 -35.75 17.62
C ARG A 51 -4.41 -34.32 17.51
N THR A 52 -3.10 -34.10 17.65
CA THR A 52 -2.48 -32.77 17.51
C THR A 52 -2.53 -32.29 16.05
N LEU A 53 -2.38 -33.21 15.10
CA LEU A 53 -2.50 -32.90 13.65
C LEU A 53 -3.89 -32.33 13.34
N VAL A 54 -4.98 -32.94 13.81
CA VAL A 54 -6.34 -32.44 13.57
C VAL A 54 -6.52 -31.02 14.11
N VAL A 55 -6.09 -30.78 15.35
CA VAL A 55 -6.14 -29.41 15.93
C VAL A 55 -5.29 -28.44 15.10
N GLY A 56 -4.08 -28.85 14.73
CA GLY A 56 -3.18 -28.03 13.89
C GLY A 56 -3.76 -27.68 12.54
N VAL A 57 -4.44 -28.65 11.88
CA VAL A 57 -5.12 -28.41 10.61
C VAL A 57 -6.19 -27.32 10.76
N VAL A 58 -7.03 -27.39 11.80
CA VAL A 58 -8.07 -26.38 12.05
C VAL A 58 -7.44 -24.99 12.24
N VAL A 59 -6.37 -24.90 13.05
CA VAL A 59 -5.67 -23.62 13.31
C VAL A 59 -5.07 -23.05 12.03
N VAL A 60 -4.36 -23.87 11.27
CA VAL A 60 -3.71 -23.41 10.03
C VAL A 60 -4.74 -23.03 8.98
N LEU A 61 -5.82 -23.80 8.80
CA LEU A 61 -6.91 -23.47 7.88
C LEU A 61 -7.58 -22.15 8.27
N ALA A 62 -7.85 -21.93 9.55
CA ALA A 62 -8.39 -20.65 10.04
C ALA A 62 -7.44 -19.48 9.72
N GLY A 63 -6.13 -19.63 9.95
CA GLY A 63 -5.16 -18.59 9.62
C GLY A 63 -5.02 -18.34 8.12
N VAL A 64 -5.01 -19.40 7.31
CA VAL A 64 -4.94 -19.31 5.84
C VAL A 64 -6.21 -18.64 5.28
N SER A 65 -7.40 -18.98 5.79
CA SER A 65 -8.65 -18.37 5.32
C SER A 65 -8.67 -16.85 5.47
N MET A 66 -7.97 -16.30 6.46
CA MET A 66 -7.82 -14.85 6.67
C MET A 66 -6.93 -14.17 5.60
N GLN A 67 -6.13 -14.96 4.86
CA GLN A 67 -5.28 -14.45 3.78
C GLN A 67 -5.90 -14.70 2.39
N VAL A 68 -6.97 -15.48 2.30
CA VAL A 68 -7.64 -15.82 1.03
C VAL A 68 -8.03 -14.59 0.22
N PRO A 69 -8.57 -13.49 0.82
CA PRO A 69 -8.94 -12.31 0.05
C PRO A 69 -7.80 -11.77 -0.83
N LEU A 70 -6.56 -11.85 -0.38
CA LEU A 70 -5.40 -11.40 -1.16
C LEU A 70 -5.17 -12.19 -2.46
N TYR A 71 -5.69 -13.42 -2.57
CA TYR A 71 -5.42 -14.36 -3.68
C TYR A 71 -6.61 -14.61 -4.60
N VAL A 72 -7.76 -14.05 -4.26
CA VAL A 72 -8.98 -14.21 -5.05
C VAL A 72 -9.37 -12.87 -5.64
N ARG A 73 -9.29 -12.76 -6.96
CA ARG A 73 -9.68 -11.53 -7.65
C ARG A 73 -11.15 -11.20 -7.36
N ASP A 74 -11.38 -10.03 -6.82
CA ASP A 74 -12.72 -9.48 -6.53
C ASP A 74 -12.89 -8.09 -7.19
N ALA A 75 -12.12 -7.82 -8.25
CA ALA A 75 -12.30 -6.60 -9.00
C ALA A 75 -13.61 -6.68 -9.79
N PRO A 76 -14.53 -5.71 -9.66
CA PRO A 76 -15.66 -5.57 -10.59
C PRO A 76 -15.13 -5.48 -12.02
N GLU A 77 -15.96 -5.88 -12.99
CA GLU A 77 -15.60 -5.67 -14.39
C GLU A 77 -15.47 -4.16 -14.63
N ALA A 78 -14.31 -3.71 -15.13
CA ALA A 78 -14.07 -2.28 -15.35
C ALA A 78 -15.16 -1.72 -16.28
N VAL A 79 -15.85 -0.68 -15.84
CA VAL A 79 -16.87 -0.02 -16.65
C VAL A 79 -16.17 0.59 -17.87
N THR A 80 -16.55 0.12 -19.05
CA THR A 80 -16.00 0.62 -20.31
C THR A 80 -16.40 2.09 -20.51
N GLY A 81 -15.44 3.01 -20.43
CA GLY A 81 -15.70 4.43 -20.70
C GLY A 81 -14.91 5.44 -19.86
N GLY A 82 -14.17 5.02 -18.84
CA GLY A 82 -13.22 5.84 -18.11
C GLY A 82 -11.79 5.64 -18.62
N GLY A 83 -11.00 6.71 -18.73
CA GLY A 83 -9.56 6.59 -18.97
C GLY A 83 -8.89 5.89 -17.78
N SER A 84 -8.04 4.90 -18.04
CA SER A 84 -7.24 4.25 -17.01
C SER A 84 -6.02 5.11 -16.68
N ILE A 85 -5.70 5.25 -15.41
CA ILE A 85 -4.56 5.98 -14.86
C ILE A 85 -3.46 4.97 -14.54
N ARG A 86 -2.26 5.18 -15.07
CA ARG A 86 -1.06 4.39 -14.73
C ARG A 86 -0.35 5.05 -13.57
N LEU A 87 -0.45 4.42 -12.41
CA LEU A 87 0.08 4.91 -11.14
C LEU A 87 1.32 4.12 -10.75
N LEU A 88 2.38 4.81 -10.38
CA LEU A 88 3.57 4.25 -9.74
C LEU A 88 3.73 4.82 -8.33
N GLN A 89 3.89 3.96 -7.35
CA GLN A 89 4.28 4.31 -5.99
C GLN A 89 5.74 3.94 -5.79
N ALA A 90 6.54 4.80 -5.16
CA ALA A 90 7.94 4.58 -4.91
C ALA A 90 8.43 5.19 -3.58
N ASN A 91 8.78 4.35 -2.60
CA ASN A 91 9.62 4.78 -1.49
C ASN A 91 11.08 4.76 -1.97
N ILE A 92 11.74 5.92 -1.99
CA ILE A 92 13.08 6.11 -2.56
C ILE A 92 14.21 6.10 -1.51
N ARG A 93 13.95 5.60 -0.30
CA ARG A 93 14.93 5.44 0.77
C ARG A 93 15.78 6.70 0.97
N LEU A 94 15.19 7.74 1.56
CA LEU A 94 15.89 9.00 1.82
C LEU A 94 16.54 9.63 0.56
N GLY A 95 16.03 9.31 -0.63
CA GLY A 95 16.58 9.75 -1.91
C GLY A 95 17.79 8.95 -2.40
N GLU A 96 18.06 7.76 -1.82
CA GLU A 96 19.19 6.88 -2.20
C GLU A 96 18.90 6.01 -3.43
N ALA A 97 17.64 5.89 -3.87
CA ALA A 97 17.29 5.17 -5.09
C ALA A 97 18.01 5.76 -6.32
N ASP A 98 18.23 4.92 -7.32
CA ASP A 98 18.70 5.35 -8.64
C ASP A 98 17.60 6.15 -9.36
N LEU A 99 17.71 7.48 -9.33
CA LEU A 99 16.70 8.39 -9.84
C LEU A 99 16.61 8.36 -11.37
N ASP A 100 17.70 8.08 -12.08
CA ASP A 100 17.67 7.89 -13.53
C ASP A 100 16.88 6.63 -13.89
N ALA A 101 17.11 5.53 -13.18
CA ALA A 101 16.35 4.28 -13.35
C ALA A 101 14.87 4.47 -13.02
N LEU A 102 14.52 5.26 -12.00
CA LEU A 102 13.13 5.59 -11.66
C LEU A 102 12.46 6.38 -12.79
N VAL A 103 13.13 7.38 -13.36
CA VAL A 103 12.59 8.16 -14.48
C VAL A 103 12.47 7.31 -15.75
N ASP A 104 13.40 6.40 -16.00
CA ASP A 104 13.29 5.43 -17.11
C ASP A 104 12.13 4.45 -16.90
N LEU A 105 11.84 4.04 -15.67
CA LEU A 105 10.66 3.26 -15.34
C LEU A 105 9.37 4.05 -15.62
N VAL A 106 9.29 5.31 -15.19
CA VAL A 106 8.17 6.21 -15.48
C VAL A 106 7.94 6.32 -16.99
N ARG A 107 9.00 6.51 -17.76
CA ARG A 107 8.94 6.63 -19.23
C ARG A 107 8.51 5.32 -19.89
N SER A 108 9.13 4.21 -19.55
CA SER A 108 8.90 2.90 -20.19
C SER A 108 7.51 2.36 -19.91
N ARG A 109 6.99 2.58 -18.70
CA ARG A 109 5.62 2.21 -18.30
C ARG A 109 4.59 3.27 -18.69
N SER A 110 5.03 4.40 -19.24
CA SER A 110 4.17 5.55 -19.56
C SER A 110 3.31 5.96 -18.36
N VAL A 111 3.91 6.08 -17.19
CA VAL A 111 3.26 6.43 -15.92
C VAL A 111 2.55 7.78 -16.08
N ASP A 112 1.34 7.89 -15.56
CA ASP A 112 0.55 9.11 -15.55
C ASP A 112 0.65 9.85 -14.21
N VAL A 113 0.87 9.09 -13.13
CA VAL A 113 1.01 9.61 -11.75
C VAL A 113 2.10 8.83 -11.03
N LEU A 114 3.01 9.54 -10.37
CA LEU A 114 4.03 8.98 -9.48
C LEU A 114 3.84 9.58 -8.08
N THR A 115 3.70 8.72 -7.06
CA THR A 115 3.83 9.11 -5.65
C THR A 115 5.19 8.67 -5.13
N VAL A 116 5.86 9.53 -4.38
CA VAL A 116 7.21 9.28 -3.86
C VAL A 116 7.22 9.51 -2.37
N GLU A 117 7.65 8.51 -1.61
CA GLU A 117 7.92 8.60 -0.19
C GLU A 117 9.42 8.71 0.07
N GLU A 118 9.79 9.25 1.22
CA GLU A 118 11.17 9.57 1.63
C GLU A 118 11.87 10.54 0.69
N LEU A 119 11.09 11.46 0.13
CA LEU A 119 11.55 12.49 -0.78
C LEU A 119 12.41 13.53 -0.07
N THR A 120 13.64 13.73 -0.57
CA THR A 120 14.55 14.78 -0.08
C THR A 120 14.67 15.92 -1.10
N ASP A 121 15.16 17.09 -0.64
CA ASP A 121 15.42 18.21 -1.55
C ASP A 121 16.39 17.83 -2.68
N SER A 122 17.43 17.06 -2.35
CA SER A 122 18.40 16.56 -3.34
C SER A 122 17.78 15.58 -4.34
N ALA A 123 16.82 14.75 -3.90
CA ALA A 123 16.10 13.84 -4.79
C ALA A 123 15.16 14.60 -5.74
N VAL A 124 14.50 15.67 -5.28
CA VAL A 124 13.73 16.56 -6.17
C VAL A 124 14.60 17.13 -7.29
N ASP A 125 15.79 17.65 -6.93
CA ASP A 125 16.73 18.16 -7.93
C ASP A 125 17.24 17.06 -8.87
N GLY A 126 17.54 15.87 -8.34
CA GLY A 126 17.96 14.70 -9.12
C GLY A 126 16.89 14.23 -10.11
N LEU A 127 15.65 14.09 -9.70
CA LEU A 127 14.51 13.71 -10.55
C LEU A 127 14.28 14.74 -11.68
N ARG A 128 14.40 16.02 -11.35
CA ARG A 128 14.31 17.09 -12.35
C ARG A 128 15.45 17.00 -13.39
N ILE A 129 16.68 16.77 -12.94
CA ILE A 129 17.85 16.61 -13.83
C ILE A 129 17.69 15.38 -14.72
N ALA A 130 17.13 14.28 -14.19
CA ALA A 130 16.82 13.07 -14.95
C ALA A 130 15.66 13.25 -15.95
N GLY A 131 14.95 14.39 -15.93
CA GLY A 131 13.89 14.75 -16.87
C GLY A 131 12.50 14.30 -16.48
N LEU A 132 12.22 14.14 -15.19
CA LEU A 132 10.88 13.76 -14.71
C LEU A 132 9.84 14.83 -15.02
N ASP A 133 10.20 16.12 -14.91
CA ASP A 133 9.29 17.25 -15.15
C ASP A 133 8.76 17.28 -16.60
N ASP A 134 9.53 16.74 -17.57
CA ASP A 134 9.09 16.64 -18.97
C ASP A 134 8.01 15.54 -19.16
N LEU A 135 7.94 14.57 -18.25
CA LEU A 135 7.01 13.44 -18.28
C LEU A 135 5.77 13.71 -17.43
N LEU A 136 5.97 14.29 -16.24
CA LEU A 136 4.97 14.55 -15.21
C LEU A 136 5.12 16.01 -14.71
N PRO A 137 4.61 17.00 -15.46
CA PRO A 137 4.89 18.41 -15.20
C PRO A 137 4.15 19.01 -13.99
N GLU A 138 3.06 18.37 -13.57
CA GLU A 138 2.27 18.86 -12.44
C GLU A 138 2.78 18.23 -11.14
N THR A 139 3.08 19.06 -10.14
CA THR A 139 3.73 18.57 -8.93
C THR A 139 3.12 19.14 -7.66
N TYR A 140 3.06 18.31 -6.62
CA TYR A 140 2.87 18.75 -5.24
C TYR A 140 3.89 18.06 -4.35
N LEU A 141 4.91 18.80 -3.89
CA LEU A 141 6.11 18.25 -3.25
C LEU A 141 6.28 18.86 -1.86
N VAL A 142 6.50 18.00 -0.87
CA VAL A 142 6.86 18.37 0.49
C VAL A 142 8.11 17.58 0.89
N PRO A 143 9.28 17.89 0.30
CA PRO A 143 10.53 17.22 0.62
C PRO A 143 10.98 17.53 2.05
N LYS A 144 11.79 16.66 2.62
CA LYS A 144 12.45 16.85 3.92
C LYS A 144 13.94 16.60 3.79
N GLY A 145 14.75 17.48 4.34
CA GLY A 145 16.21 17.40 4.25
C GLY A 145 16.83 16.20 4.98
N SER A 146 16.07 15.53 5.86
CA SER A 146 16.52 14.33 6.58
C SER A 146 15.34 13.57 7.18
N GLY A 147 15.54 12.27 7.49
CA GLY A 147 14.61 11.51 8.35
C GLY A 147 13.40 10.89 7.65
N GLY A 148 13.41 10.67 6.34
CA GLY A 148 12.38 9.90 5.62
C GLY A 148 10.99 10.54 5.56
N GLY A 149 10.83 11.76 6.09
CA GLY A 149 9.51 12.36 6.29
C GLY A 149 8.94 13.12 5.08
N GLY A 150 9.65 13.19 3.95
CA GLY A 150 9.21 13.90 2.76
C GLY A 150 8.35 13.04 1.85
N THR A 151 7.37 13.66 1.17
CA THR A 151 6.48 12.99 0.21
C THR A 151 6.24 13.90 -0.98
N GLY A 152 6.02 13.31 -2.15
CA GLY A 152 5.74 14.04 -3.38
C GLY A 152 4.72 13.36 -4.27
N ILE A 153 4.00 14.16 -5.02
CA ILE A 153 3.11 13.76 -6.09
C ILE A 153 3.62 14.42 -7.37
N TYR A 154 3.86 13.62 -8.40
CA TYR A 154 4.12 14.06 -9.77
C TYR A 154 3.01 13.52 -10.67
N SER A 155 2.46 14.34 -11.54
CA SER A 155 1.29 13.98 -12.33
C SER A 155 1.36 14.57 -13.74
N ARG A 156 0.79 13.85 -14.70
CA ARG A 156 0.48 14.37 -16.04
C ARG A 156 -0.78 15.22 -16.04
N PHE A 157 -1.65 14.99 -15.05
CA PHE A 157 -2.92 15.67 -14.91
C PHE A 157 -2.80 16.89 -13.99
N PRO A 158 -3.54 17.98 -14.25
CA PRO A 158 -3.55 19.16 -13.38
C PRO A 158 -3.94 18.79 -11.94
N LEU A 159 -3.19 19.32 -10.97
CA LEU A 159 -3.43 19.16 -9.55
C LEU A 159 -4.07 20.43 -8.98
N ARG A 160 -5.10 20.28 -8.15
CA ARG A 160 -5.82 21.39 -7.48
C ARG A 160 -6.07 21.07 -6.03
N ASP A 161 -6.32 22.10 -5.23
CA ASP A 161 -6.68 21.97 -3.82
C ASP A 161 -5.69 21.08 -3.04
N ALA A 162 -4.40 21.25 -3.35
CA ALA A 162 -3.34 20.47 -2.74
C ALA A 162 -3.17 20.83 -1.25
N GLU A 163 -3.16 19.82 -0.39
CA GLU A 163 -3.12 19.95 1.06
C GLU A 163 -2.10 19.02 1.69
N LEU A 164 -1.27 19.55 2.58
CA LEU A 164 -0.47 18.77 3.52
C LEU A 164 -1.35 18.44 4.72
N LEU A 165 -1.61 17.14 4.94
CA LEU A 165 -2.40 16.70 6.09
C LEU A 165 -1.67 17.00 7.40
N GLY A 166 -2.35 17.72 8.29
CA GLY A 166 -1.78 18.15 9.56
C GLY A 166 -1.63 17.04 10.59
N ASP A 167 -0.73 17.24 11.57
CA ASP A 167 -0.50 16.37 12.74
C ASP A 167 -0.13 14.90 12.39
N PHE A 168 0.67 14.72 11.35
CA PHE A 168 1.39 13.50 11.05
C PHE A 168 2.89 13.72 11.24
N SER A 169 3.61 12.68 11.60
CA SER A 169 5.08 12.74 11.77
C SER A 169 5.80 12.91 10.44
N MET A 170 5.25 12.31 9.38
CA MET A 170 5.74 12.39 8.01
C MET A 170 4.74 13.15 7.14
N ALA A 171 5.15 13.63 5.98
CA ALA A 171 4.26 14.33 5.07
C ALA A 171 3.26 13.33 4.46
N ASN A 172 1.98 13.62 4.61
CA ASN A 172 0.88 12.93 3.95
C ASN A 172 0.13 14.00 3.14
N LEU A 173 -0.05 13.75 1.86
CA LEU A 173 -0.53 14.73 0.89
C LEU A 173 -1.87 14.31 0.31
N VAL A 174 -2.75 15.27 0.08
CA VAL A 174 -3.99 15.06 -0.67
C VAL A 174 -4.14 16.16 -1.71
N THR A 175 -4.66 15.82 -2.88
CA THR A 175 -4.96 16.76 -3.95
C THR A 175 -6.16 16.27 -4.77
N LYS A 176 -6.81 17.19 -5.46
CA LYS A 176 -7.79 16.88 -6.50
C LYS A 176 -7.06 16.86 -7.85
N MET A 177 -7.14 15.75 -8.56
CA MET A 177 -6.55 15.54 -9.87
C MET A 177 -7.63 15.65 -10.96
N ASP A 178 -7.48 16.59 -11.90
CA ASP A 178 -8.40 16.81 -13.01
C ASP A 178 -8.06 15.85 -14.17
N VAL A 179 -8.84 14.80 -14.31
CA VAL A 179 -8.63 13.77 -15.35
C VAL A 179 -9.34 14.06 -16.66
N GLY A 180 -9.82 15.31 -16.83
CA GLY A 180 -10.52 15.77 -18.03
C GLY A 180 -12.04 15.58 -17.96
N ASP A 181 -12.75 16.19 -18.91
CA ASP A 181 -14.21 16.16 -19.02
C ASP A 181 -14.95 16.63 -17.76
N GLY A 182 -14.31 17.50 -16.96
CA GLY A 182 -14.82 17.97 -15.67
C GLY A 182 -14.91 16.87 -14.61
N ARG A 183 -14.12 15.82 -14.74
CA ARG A 183 -14.02 14.70 -13.81
C ARG A 183 -12.82 14.89 -12.91
N THR A 184 -13.00 14.63 -11.63
CA THR A 184 -11.97 14.79 -10.59
C THR A 184 -11.77 13.49 -9.84
N VAL A 185 -10.52 13.18 -9.55
CA VAL A 185 -10.11 12.07 -8.66
C VAL A 185 -9.42 12.67 -7.44
N THR A 186 -9.80 12.26 -6.26
CA THR A 186 -9.03 12.57 -5.05
C THR A 186 -7.83 11.65 -4.99
N LEU A 187 -6.62 12.21 -5.05
CA LEU A 187 -5.37 11.49 -4.93
C LEU A 187 -4.71 11.79 -3.58
N ALA A 188 -4.35 10.76 -2.84
CA ALA A 188 -3.57 10.88 -1.63
C ALA A 188 -2.24 10.13 -1.76
N ALA A 189 -1.13 10.80 -1.43
CA ALA A 189 0.19 10.19 -1.24
C ALA A 189 0.48 10.13 0.25
N VAL A 190 0.62 8.92 0.80
CA VAL A 190 0.64 8.71 2.25
C VAL A 190 1.90 7.99 2.72
N HIS A 191 2.40 8.46 3.87
CA HIS A 191 3.51 7.83 4.57
C HIS A 191 3.31 7.98 6.08
N PRO A 192 2.38 7.21 6.69
CA PRO A 192 2.21 7.21 8.14
C PRO A 192 3.45 6.62 8.82
N MET A 193 3.70 7.08 10.06
CA MET A 193 4.85 6.65 10.85
C MET A 193 4.93 5.12 10.96
N PRO A 194 6.14 4.51 10.90
CA PRO A 194 6.28 3.07 11.12
C PRO A 194 6.01 2.69 12.59
N PRO A 195 5.45 1.49 12.84
CA PRO A 195 5.18 1.01 14.20
C PRO A 195 6.45 0.66 14.99
N TYR A 196 7.62 0.72 14.36
CA TYR A 196 8.94 0.47 14.94
C TYR A 196 10.00 1.28 14.16
N PRO A 197 11.02 1.88 14.82
CA PRO A 197 11.37 1.78 16.26
C PRO A 197 10.54 2.67 17.20
N SER A 198 9.68 3.51 16.66
CA SER A 198 8.83 4.39 17.46
C SER A 198 7.79 3.64 18.28
N PRO A 199 7.20 4.25 19.32
CA PRO A 199 6.11 3.63 20.05
C PRO A 199 4.91 3.34 19.14
N SER A 200 4.44 2.10 19.13
CA SER A 200 3.36 1.65 18.24
C SER A 200 2.04 2.39 18.38
N TRP A 201 1.79 3.00 19.54
CA TRP A 201 0.60 3.84 19.73
C TRP A 201 0.62 5.09 18.83
N MET A 202 1.79 5.63 18.48
CA MET A 202 1.90 6.76 17.55
C MET A 202 1.45 6.35 16.15
N TRP A 203 1.96 5.21 15.66
CA TRP A 203 1.50 4.59 14.41
C TRP A 203 -0.01 4.35 14.43
N ALA A 204 -0.55 3.73 15.50
CA ALA A 204 -1.97 3.42 15.61
C ALA A 204 -2.84 4.68 15.56
N THR A 205 -2.38 5.77 16.20
CA THR A 205 -3.05 7.07 16.17
C THR A 205 -3.03 7.68 14.76
N GLU A 206 -1.89 7.65 14.07
CA GLU A 206 -1.78 8.17 12.70
C GLU A 206 -2.63 7.36 11.71
N MET A 207 -2.66 6.03 11.84
CA MET A 207 -3.49 5.16 11.00
C MET A 207 -5.00 5.43 11.20
N GLU A 208 -5.46 5.60 12.45
CA GLU A 208 -6.86 5.97 12.75
C GLU A 208 -7.20 7.35 12.19
N LYS A 209 -6.29 8.31 12.32
CA LYS A 209 -6.46 9.64 11.74
C LYS A 209 -6.52 9.59 10.22
N LEU A 210 -5.61 8.83 9.59
CA LEU A 210 -5.59 8.64 8.14
C LEU A 210 -6.92 8.04 7.67
N ARG A 211 -7.42 6.99 8.34
CA ARG A 211 -8.74 6.42 8.06
C ARG A 211 -9.84 7.50 8.07
N THR A 212 -9.90 8.28 9.15
CA THR A 212 -10.92 9.32 9.30
C THR A 212 -10.86 10.34 8.17
N LEU A 213 -9.66 10.87 7.86
CA LEU A 213 -9.47 11.85 6.80
C LEU A 213 -9.82 11.31 5.42
N LEU A 214 -9.45 10.06 5.09
CA LEU A 214 -9.78 9.46 3.81
C LEU A 214 -11.29 9.28 3.65
N HIS A 215 -11.98 8.84 4.69
CA HIS A 215 -13.43 8.69 4.68
C HIS A 215 -14.14 10.05 4.56
N GLU A 216 -13.63 11.10 5.21
CA GLU A 216 -14.15 12.47 5.04
C GLU A 216 -13.98 12.96 3.60
N ARG A 217 -12.81 12.74 2.97
CA ARG A 217 -12.55 13.13 1.57
C ARG A 217 -13.42 12.35 0.57
N ALA A 218 -13.74 11.10 0.87
CA ALA A 218 -14.63 10.30 0.04
C ALA A 218 -16.09 10.80 0.06
N ALA A 219 -16.49 11.57 1.07
CA ALA A 219 -17.83 12.16 1.15
C ALA A 219 -18.11 13.21 0.06
N ASP A 220 -17.06 13.74 -0.59
CA ASP A 220 -17.20 14.64 -1.75
C ASP A 220 -17.80 13.93 -2.99
N GLY A 221 -17.80 12.59 -3.02
CA GLY A 221 -18.35 11.78 -4.11
C GLY A 221 -17.43 11.60 -5.31
N ASP A 222 -16.20 12.12 -5.26
CA ASP A 222 -15.18 11.82 -6.24
C ASP A 222 -14.53 10.45 -5.95
N PRO A 223 -14.12 9.68 -6.96
CA PRO A 223 -13.28 8.51 -6.76
C PRO A 223 -12.01 8.86 -5.97
N VAL A 224 -11.59 7.96 -5.06
CA VAL A 224 -10.40 8.17 -4.23
C VAL A 224 -9.34 7.14 -4.56
N VAL A 225 -8.12 7.62 -4.79
CA VAL A 225 -6.91 6.79 -4.96
C VAL A 225 -5.92 7.19 -3.88
N VAL A 226 -5.52 6.23 -3.07
CA VAL A 226 -4.51 6.42 -2.01
C VAL A 226 -3.31 5.55 -2.35
N SER A 227 -2.14 6.13 -2.41
CA SER A 227 -0.90 5.45 -2.78
C SER A 227 0.19 5.78 -1.76
N GLY A 228 1.01 4.81 -1.38
CA GLY A 228 2.13 5.11 -0.49
C GLY A 228 2.67 3.91 0.27
N ASP A 229 3.69 4.18 1.09
CA ASP A 229 4.18 3.28 2.13
C ASP A 229 3.33 3.44 3.39
N PHE A 230 2.39 2.53 3.58
CA PHE A 230 1.51 2.55 4.76
C PHE A 230 2.19 2.09 6.04
N ASN A 231 3.45 1.64 5.96
CA ASN A 231 4.14 1.01 7.08
C ASN A 231 3.28 -0.08 7.77
N SER A 232 2.39 -0.69 7.00
CA SER A 232 1.35 -1.60 7.47
C SER A 232 1.11 -2.73 6.48
N THR A 233 1.04 -3.95 7.01
CA THR A 233 0.63 -5.12 6.22
C THR A 233 -0.87 -5.35 6.32
N TYR A 234 -1.43 -6.17 5.44
CA TYR A 234 -2.82 -6.62 5.49
C TYR A 234 -3.19 -7.28 6.83
N SER A 235 -2.22 -7.82 7.56
CA SER A 235 -2.46 -8.43 8.87
C SER A 235 -2.62 -7.42 10.02
N HIS A 236 -2.34 -6.14 9.80
CA HIS A 236 -2.60 -5.10 10.79
C HIS A 236 -4.07 -4.65 10.75
N SER A 237 -4.75 -4.69 11.90
CA SER A 237 -6.17 -4.28 11.99
C SER A 237 -6.37 -2.83 11.55
N ARG A 238 -5.49 -1.91 11.98
CA ARG A 238 -5.56 -0.49 11.62
C ARG A 238 -5.48 -0.25 10.11
N TYR A 239 -4.76 -1.10 9.37
CA TYR A 239 -4.78 -1.04 7.91
C TYR A 239 -6.14 -1.50 7.35
N ARG A 240 -6.66 -2.64 7.86
CA ARG A 240 -7.98 -3.13 7.43
C ARG A 240 -9.13 -2.22 7.82
N ASP A 241 -8.99 -1.43 8.89
CA ASP A 241 -9.99 -0.42 9.28
C ASP A 241 -10.12 0.68 8.22
N ILE A 242 -9.07 0.94 7.40
CA ILE A 242 -9.17 1.84 6.24
C ILE A 242 -10.04 1.20 5.15
N LEU A 243 -9.97 -0.13 4.99
CA LEU A 243 -10.66 -0.88 3.93
C LEU A 243 -12.15 -1.12 4.26
N THR A 244 -12.82 -0.10 4.79
CA THR A 244 -14.26 -0.13 5.10
C THR A 244 -15.01 0.89 4.24
N ASP A 245 -16.31 0.86 4.23
CA ASP A 245 -17.18 1.84 3.56
C ASP A 245 -16.85 2.03 2.05
N GLY A 246 -16.49 0.93 1.38
CA GLY A 246 -16.20 0.90 -0.06
C GLY A 246 -14.74 1.14 -0.43
N PHE A 247 -13.84 1.38 0.55
CA PHE A 247 -12.41 1.32 0.30
C PHE A 247 -11.92 -0.12 0.16
N ALA A 248 -11.05 -0.39 -0.81
CA ALA A 248 -10.46 -1.70 -1.06
C ALA A 248 -8.98 -1.58 -1.39
N ASP A 249 -8.18 -2.56 -0.98
CA ASP A 249 -6.78 -2.71 -1.39
C ASP A 249 -6.72 -3.15 -2.86
N ALA A 250 -5.96 -2.44 -3.69
CA ALA A 250 -5.86 -2.73 -5.12
C ALA A 250 -5.22 -4.10 -5.38
N GLY A 251 -4.26 -4.54 -4.56
CA GLY A 251 -3.68 -5.87 -4.64
C GLY A 251 -4.68 -6.97 -4.29
N GLU A 252 -5.58 -6.72 -3.32
CA GLU A 252 -6.70 -7.61 -2.98
C GLU A 252 -7.71 -7.67 -4.15
N GLN A 253 -8.15 -6.53 -4.66
CA GLN A 253 -9.02 -6.49 -5.84
C GLN A 253 -8.43 -7.27 -7.03
N ALA A 254 -7.12 -7.16 -7.25
CA ALA A 254 -6.42 -7.88 -8.32
C ALA A 254 -6.27 -9.38 -8.05
N GLY A 255 -6.40 -9.83 -6.80
CA GLY A 255 -6.03 -11.19 -6.39
C GLY A 255 -4.53 -11.44 -6.54
N ALA A 256 -3.70 -10.40 -6.38
CA ALA A 256 -2.26 -10.44 -6.65
C ALA A 256 -1.46 -11.25 -5.62
N GLY A 257 -2.09 -11.64 -4.52
CA GLY A 257 -1.46 -12.40 -3.45
C GLY A 257 -0.61 -11.52 -2.52
N LEU A 258 0.37 -12.12 -1.87
CA LEU A 258 1.34 -11.41 -1.05
C LEU A 258 2.37 -10.73 -1.96
N VAL A 259 2.14 -9.48 -2.34
CA VAL A 259 3.10 -8.66 -3.08
C VAL A 259 4.01 -7.98 -2.06
N ALA A 260 5.00 -8.73 -1.56
CA ALA A 260 5.95 -8.21 -0.57
C ALA A 260 6.91 -7.21 -1.22
N THR A 261 7.12 -6.05 -0.57
CA THR A 261 7.91 -4.94 -1.10
C THR A 261 9.16 -4.64 -0.28
N TYR A 262 9.18 -5.03 0.99
CA TYR A 262 10.28 -4.72 1.93
C TYR A 262 10.79 -5.96 2.67
N PRO A 263 12.08 -6.06 3.00
CA PRO A 263 13.17 -5.24 2.47
C PRO A 263 13.63 -5.72 1.08
N ALA A 264 14.05 -4.79 0.20
CA ALA A 264 14.54 -5.09 -1.15
C ALA A 264 16.07 -5.19 -1.25
N ASP A 265 16.80 -4.65 -0.27
CA ASP A 265 18.26 -4.54 -0.24
C ASP A 265 18.97 -5.72 0.45
N ARG A 266 18.26 -6.83 0.70
CA ARG A 266 18.77 -7.99 1.43
C ARG A 266 19.09 -9.17 0.50
N TRP A 267 19.91 -10.10 1.00
CA TRP A 267 20.22 -11.35 0.29
C TRP A 267 19.04 -12.32 0.20
N TYR A 268 17.98 -12.10 0.96
CA TYR A 268 16.72 -12.84 0.93
C TYR A 268 15.62 -11.98 0.29
N PRO A 269 14.60 -12.60 -0.29
CA PRO A 269 13.51 -11.86 -0.93
C PRO A 269 12.72 -11.03 0.11
N PRO A 270 11.99 -9.98 -0.33
CA PRO A 270 11.11 -9.21 0.54
C PRO A 270 10.07 -10.11 1.20
N VAL A 271 9.72 -9.79 2.44
CA VAL A 271 8.88 -10.65 3.29
C VAL A 271 7.63 -9.95 3.82
N ILE A 272 7.57 -8.61 3.74
CA ILE A 272 6.40 -7.82 4.15
C ILE A 272 5.95 -6.90 3.00
N ALA A 273 4.64 -6.70 2.90
CA ALA A 273 3.99 -5.86 1.90
C ALA A 273 3.45 -4.62 2.62
N ILE A 274 4.16 -3.49 2.52
CA ILE A 274 3.81 -2.23 3.20
C ILE A 274 3.54 -1.09 2.21
N ASP A 275 4.08 -1.18 1.00
CA ASP A 275 3.79 -0.29 -0.11
C ASP A 275 2.50 -0.73 -0.79
N ARG A 276 1.51 0.15 -0.88
CA ARG A 276 0.15 -0.22 -1.27
C ARG A 276 -0.58 0.89 -2.01
N ILE A 277 -1.63 0.47 -2.72
CA ILE A 277 -2.62 1.35 -3.33
C ILE A 277 -3.99 0.93 -2.77
N VAL A 278 -4.75 1.91 -2.28
CA VAL A 278 -6.12 1.73 -1.77
C VAL A 278 -7.06 2.57 -2.63
N LEU A 279 -8.17 1.99 -3.00
CA LEU A 279 -9.12 2.55 -3.96
C LEU A 279 -10.52 2.66 -3.33
N LYS A 280 -11.25 3.71 -3.69
CA LYS A 280 -12.69 3.82 -3.50
C LYS A 280 -13.31 4.37 -4.77
N ASP A 281 -14.42 3.76 -5.21
CA ASP A 281 -15.08 4.07 -6.47
C ASP A 281 -14.09 4.04 -7.66
N ALA A 282 -13.22 3.02 -7.65
CA ALA A 282 -12.22 2.78 -8.68
C ALA A 282 -11.85 1.29 -8.72
N VAL A 283 -11.46 0.81 -9.90
CA VAL A 283 -11.12 -0.58 -10.15
C VAL A 283 -9.68 -0.71 -10.62
N VAL A 284 -8.96 -1.70 -10.07
CA VAL A 284 -7.62 -2.03 -10.52
C VAL A 284 -7.65 -2.96 -11.72
N GLY A 285 -6.81 -2.67 -12.74
CA GLY A 285 -6.55 -3.57 -13.86
C GLY A 285 -5.30 -4.41 -13.62
N GLU A 286 -4.14 -3.81 -13.81
CA GLU A 286 -2.83 -4.39 -13.53
C GLU A 286 -2.36 -3.97 -12.13
N TYR A 287 -1.70 -4.87 -11.41
CA TYR A 287 -1.07 -4.58 -10.13
C TYR A 287 0.18 -5.43 -9.97
N GLU A 288 1.34 -4.81 -9.95
CA GLU A 288 2.60 -5.53 -9.85
C GLU A 288 3.66 -4.77 -9.04
N ARG A 289 4.59 -5.52 -8.49
CA ARG A 289 5.79 -5.03 -7.87
C ARG A 289 6.85 -4.71 -8.93
N VAL A 290 7.52 -3.55 -8.81
CA VAL A 290 8.60 -3.13 -9.70
C VAL A 290 9.89 -2.86 -8.91
N GLU A 291 11.04 -3.11 -9.53
CA GLU A 291 12.34 -2.84 -8.91
C GLU A 291 12.62 -1.34 -8.86
N LEU A 292 13.15 -0.90 -7.71
CA LEU A 292 13.68 0.44 -7.49
C LEU A 292 15.17 0.31 -7.09
N PRO A 293 16.09 0.28 -8.06
CA PRO A 293 17.52 0.12 -7.77
C PRO A 293 18.00 1.17 -6.75
N GLY A 294 18.73 0.74 -5.73
CA GLY A 294 19.24 1.60 -4.65
C GLY A 294 18.26 1.80 -3.49
N SER A 295 16.97 1.54 -3.65
CA SER A 295 16.01 1.53 -2.55
C SER A 295 16.05 0.21 -1.77
N ASP A 296 15.63 0.26 -0.51
CA ASP A 296 15.29 -0.94 0.28
C ASP A 296 13.81 -1.33 0.16
N HIS A 297 13.06 -0.66 -0.72
CA HIS A 297 11.70 -1.00 -1.14
C HIS A 297 11.64 -1.38 -2.61
N TYR A 298 10.69 -2.24 -2.97
CA TYR A 298 10.14 -2.30 -4.32
C TYR A 298 9.00 -1.29 -4.43
N GLY A 299 8.82 -0.71 -5.61
CA GLY A 299 7.63 0.09 -5.92
C GLY A 299 6.43 -0.77 -6.31
N ILE A 300 5.27 -0.12 -6.36
CA ILE A 300 4.03 -0.71 -6.87
C ILE A 300 3.59 0.05 -8.12
N PHE A 301 3.44 -0.69 -9.21
CA PHE A 301 2.79 -0.19 -10.43
C PHE A 301 1.37 -0.73 -10.51
N ALA A 302 0.41 0.13 -10.83
CA ALA A 302 -0.97 -0.27 -11.04
C ALA A 302 -1.63 0.55 -12.16
N THR A 303 -2.58 -0.08 -12.85
CA THR A 303 -3.55 0.64 -13.69
C THR A 303 -4.85 0.76 -12.93
N VAL A 304 -5.35 1.99 -12.77
CA VAL A 304 -6.55 2.31 -12.00
C VAL A 304 -7.57 2.96 -12.91
N THR A 305 -8.78 2.43 -12.92
CA THR A 305 -9.91 3.01 -13.66
C THR A 305 -10.90 3.61 -12.66
N PRO A 306 -10.99 4.95 -12.52
CA PRO A 306 -11.96 5.59 -11.67
C PRO A 306 -13.39 5.38 -12.18
N GLU A 307 -14.32 5.15 -11.25
CA GLU A 307 -15.75 4.98 -11.53
C GLU A 307 -16.48 6.24 -11.11
N PHE A 308 -16.96 7.01 -12.07
CA PHE A 308 -17.69 8.24 -11.80
C PHE A 308 -19.20 7.94 -11.77
N ALA A 309 -19.88 8.48 -10.76
CA ALA A 309 -21.34 8.44 -10.74
C ALA A 309 -21.90 9.06 -12.04
N SER A 310 -22.89 8.40 -12.63
CA SER A 310 -23.56 8.93 -13.83
C SER A 310 -24.12 10.31 -13.48
N ARG A 311 -23.62 11.36 -14.13
CA ARG A 311 -24.29 12.66 -14.04
C ARG A 311 -25.66 12.49 -14.69
N GLU A 312 -26.73 12.51 -13.91
CA GLU A 312 -28.05 12.74 -14.46
C GLU A 312 -27.99 14.07 -15.21
N VAL A 313 -28.02 13.99 -16.54
CA VAL A 313 -28.27 15.19 -17.36
C VAL A 313 -29.70 15.61 -17.02
N ALA A 314 -29.82 16.64 -16.17
CA ALA A 314 -31.12 17.23 -15.89
C ALA A 314 -31.74 17.67 -17.23
N PRO A 315 -33.01 17.34 -17.45
CA PRO A 315 -33.70 17.61 -18.71
C PRO A 315 -33.83 19.11 -19.02
#